data_2bb1b25f8f3d62f43e34c8a0a4e5db23
#
_entry.id   2bb1b25f8f3d62f43e34c8a0a4e5db23
#
_cell.length_a   1.000
_cell.length_b   1.000
_cell.length_c   1.000
_cell.angle_alpha   90.00
_cell.angle_beta   90.00
_cell.angle_gamma   90.00
#
_symmetry.space_group_name_H-M   'P 1'
#
loop_
_entity.id
_entity.type
_entity.pdbx_description
1 polymer ?
#
loop_
_entity_poly.entity_id
_entity_poly.type
_entity_poly.pdbx_seq_one_letter_code
_entity_poly.pdbx_strand_id
1 'polypeptide(L)'
;MVIARLTGDRTVAALGQFRVLVYGGIATMVGVAIVLISPWSMIALSGFILIGLGAANLVPIVFSAAGRQSVMPAGLAVASVTTTGYAGILVGPALVGFTADATTLPTAFWVLAVLMAIVPLTARYVTRI
;
A
#
# COMPACT_ATOMS: atom_id res chain seq x y z
N MET A 1 -9.04 -3.01 8.85
CA MET A 1 -8.97 -1.84 7.96
C MET A 1 -9.80 -0.64 8.44
N VAL A 2 -11.07 -0.79 8.84
CA VAL A 2 -11.93 0.32 9.31
C VAL A 2 -11.35 1.00 10.56
N ILE A 3 -11.00 0.25 11.60
CA ILE A 3 -10.43 0.79 12.85
C ILE A 3 -9.13 1.56 12.56
N ALA A 4 -8.26 1.03 11.70
CA ALA A 4 -7.01 1.67 11.33
C ALA A 4 -7.21 2.98 10.54
N ARG A 5 -8.30 3.12 9.79
CA ARG A 5 -8.67 4.37 9.11
C ARG A 5 -9.23 5.41 10.09
N LEU A 6 -10.05 4.99 11.05
CA LEU A 6 -10.60 5.88 12.08
C LEU A 6 -9.51 6.45 13.02
N THR A 7 -8.45 5.68 13.24
CA THR A 7 -7.30 6.13 14.03
C THR A 7 -6.19 6.75 13.18
N GLY A 8 -6.34 6.72 11.85
CA GLY A 8 -5.33 7.13 10.88
C GLY A 8 -4.86 8.57 11.06
N ASP A 9 -5.78 9.50 11.25
CA ASP A 9 -5.46 10.92 11.45
C ASP A 9 -4.61 11.12 12.71
N ARG A 10 -4.93 10.41 13.80
CA ARG A 10 -4.15 10.46 15.03
C ARG A 10 -2.76 9.83 14.86
N THR A 11 -2.68 8.72 14.14
CA THR A 11 -1.41 8.05 13.84
C THR A 11 -0.52 8.92 12.96
N VAL A 12 -1.08 9.55 11.93
CA VAL A 12 -0.34 10.48 11.06
C VAL A 12 0.07 11.73 11.81
N ALA A 13 -0.77 12.27 12.69
CA ALA A 13 -0.44 13.43 13.53
C ALA A 13 0.69 13.12 14.53
N ALA A 14 0.71 11.90 15.09
CA ALA A 14 1.70 11.50 16.08
C ALA A 14 3.05 11.09 15.47
N LEU A 15 3.03 10.33 14.36
CA LEU A 15 4.24 9.74 13.76
C LEU A 15 4.76 10.52 12.55
N GLY A 16 3.92 11.36 11.93
CA GLY A 16 4.20 12.02 10.66
C GLY A 16 3.97 11.11 9.45
N GLN A 17 3.62 11.73 8.32
CA GLN A 17 3.26 11.01 7.09
C GLN A 17 4.37 10.09 6.57
N PHE A 18 5.63 10.53 6.65
CA PHE A 18 6.78 9.74 6.19
C PHE A 18 6.89 8.41 6.94
N ARG A 19 6.85 8.45 8.29
CA ARG A 19 6.97 7.24 9.10
C ARG A 19 5.79 6.31 8.89
N VAL A 20 4.58 6.85 8.76
CA VAL A 20 3.38 6.05 8.51
C VAL A 20 3.46 5.34 7.16
N LEU A 21 3.95 6.00 6.09
CA LEU A 21 4.16 5.35 4.79
C LEU A 21 5.24 4.26 4.85
N VAL A 22 6.36 4.53 5.52
CA VAL A 22 7.46 3.55 5.63
C VAL A 22 7.03 2.34 6.45
N TYR A 23 6.53 2.55 7.66
CA TYR A 23 6.10 1.45 8.52
C TYR A 23 4.89 0.71 7.97
N GLY A 24 3.93 1.42 7.36
CA GLY A 24 2.78 0.82 6.70
C GLY A 24 3.18 -0.05 5.50
N GLY A 25 4.09 0.44 4.67
CA GLY A 25 4.64 -0.33 3.54
C GLY A 25 5.39 -1.59 4.01
N ILE A 26 6.28 -1.46 5.00
CA ILE A 26 7.00 -2.59 5.57
C ILE A 26 6.04 -3.59 6.23
N ALA A 27 5.07 -3.11 7.01
CA ALA A 27 4.07 -3.97 7.65
C ALA A 27 3.26 -4.76 6.60
N THR A 28 2.87 -4.12 5.50
CA THR A 28 2.18 -4.79 4.40
C THR A 28 3.05 -5.87 3.75
N MET A 29 4.33 -5.59 3.47
CA MET A 29 5.27 -6.57 2.91
C MET A 29 5.47 -7.77 3.84
N VAL A 30 5.69 -7.51 5.13
CA VAL A 30 5.84 -8.56 6.16
C VAL A 30 4.57 -9.38 6.27
N GLY A 31 3.39 -8.73 6.24
CA GLY A 31 2.10 -9.41 6.26
C GLY A 31 1.92 -10.35 5.08
N VAL A 32 2.27 -9.93 3.85
CA VAL A 32 2.24 -10.81 2.67
C VAL A 32 3.21 -11.98 2.82
N ALA A 33 4.43 -11.74 3.30
CA ALA A 33 5.41 -12.80 3.54
C ALA A 33 4.90 -13.83 4.56
N ILE A 34 4.27 -13.38 5.66
CA ILE A 34 3.66 -14.26 6.66
C ILE A 34 2.56 -15.13 6.02
N VAL A 35 1.67 -14.54 5.22
CA VAL A 35 0.60 -15.27 4.53
C VAL A 35 1.16 -16.35 3.60
N LEU A 36 2.25 -16.06 2.88
CA LEU A 36 2.83 -16.97 1.89
C LEU A 36 3.67 -18.09 2.50
N ILE A 37 4.35 -17.82 3.61
CA ILE A 37 5.29 -18.79 4.23
C ILE A 37 4.58 -19.66 5.26
N SER A 38 3.49 -19.17 5.86
CA SER A 38 2.85 -19.86 6.99
C SER A 38 2.03 -21.09 6.55
N PRO A 39 2.34 -22.27 7.09
CA PRO A 39 1.51 -23.47 6.88
C PRO A 39 0.25 -23.47 7.76
N TRP A 40 0.16 -22.59 8.74
CA TRP A 40 -0.90 -22.56 9.75
C TRP A 40 -1.88 -21.42 9.48
N SER A 41 -3.16 -21.74 9.33
CA SER A 41 -4.21 -20.77 9.00
C SER A 41 -4.29 -19.60 10.00
N MET A 42 -4.08 -19.85 11.30
CA MET A 42 -4.11 -18.79 12.31
C MET A 42 -2.99 -17.78 12.16
N ILE A 43 -1.80 -18.24 11.76
CA ILE A 43 -0.65 -17.35 11.50
C ILE A 43 -0.90 -16.57 10.20
N ALA A 44 -1.43 -17.21 9.16
CA ALA A 44 -1.80 -16.53 7.93
C ALA A 44 -2.84 -15.43 8.18
N LEU A 45 -3.83 -15.66 9.05
CA LEU A 45 -4.80 -14.63 9.45
C LEU A 45 -4.13 -13.40 10.07
N SER A 46 -3.10 -13.59 10.91
CA SER A 46 -2.33 -12.48 11.47
C SER A 46 -1.62 -11.67 10.39
N GLY A 47 -1.15 -12.32 9.33
CA GLY A 47 -0.57 -11.66 8.15
C GLY A 47 -1.59 -10.76 7.44
N PHE A 48 -2.84 -11.22 7.25
CA PHE A 48 -3.91 -10.37 6.68
C PHE A 48 -4.26 -9.17 7.56
N ILE A 49 -4.25 -9.32 8.88
CA ILE A 49 -4.43 -8.19 9.80
C ILE A 49 -3.31 -7.17 9.59
N LEU A 50 -2.08 -7.63 9.50
CA LEU A 50 -0.91 -6.77 9.32
C LEU A 50 -0.95 -6.03 7.97
N ILE A 51 -1.35 -6.71 6.88
CA ILE A 51 -1.59 -6.09 5.56
C ILE A 51 -2.66 -4.99 5.69
N GLY A 52 -3.78 -5.29 6.34
CA GLY A 52 -4.88 -4.33 6.51
C GLY A 52 -4.49 -3.10 7.32
N LEU A 53 -3.72 -3.26 8.38
CA LEU A 53 -3.21 -2.15 9.20
C LEU A 53 -2.16 -1.33 8.43
N GLY A 54 -1.23 -1.99 7.75
CA GLY A 54 -0.17 -1.34 6.99
C GLY A 54 -0.70 -0.52 5.81
N ALA A 55 -1.64 -1.08 5.04
CA ALA A 55 -2.20 -0.42 3.86
C ALA A 55 -3.25 0.65 4.17
N ALA A 56 -3.82 0.69 5.38
CA ALA A 56 -4.98 1.51 5.71
C ALA A 56 -4.80 3.01 5.42
N ASN A 57 -3.62 3.54 5.69
CA ASN A 57 -3.32 4.97 5.61
C ASN A 57 -2.55 5.39 4.34
N LEU A 58 -2.14 4.44 3.48
CA LEU A 58 -1.38 4.76 2.27
C LEU A 58 -2.18 5.67 1.32
N VAL A 59 -3.39 5.27 1.01
CA VAL A 59 -4.27 6.02 0.08
C VAL A 59 -4.56 7.42 0.59
N PRO A 60 -5.05 7.64 1.82
CA PRO A 60 -5.29 8.98 2.36
C PRO A 60 -4.06 9.88 2.34
N ILE A 61 -2.88 9.35 2.65
CA ILE A 61 -1.63 10.13 2.65
C ILE A 61 -1.27 10.57 1.24
N VAL A 62 -1.34 9.67 0.25
CA VAL A 62 -1.04 10.00 -1.15
C VAL A 62 -1.99 11.06 -1.70
N PHE A 63 -3.30 10.95 -1.45
CA PHE A 63 -4.29 11.96 -1.83
C PHE A 63 -4.06 13.31 -1.13
N SER A 64 -3.73 13.29 0.15
CA SER A 64 -3.39 14.49 0.92
C SER A 64 -2.13 15.17 0.38
N ALA A 65 -1.11 14.41 0.01
CA ALA A 65 0.10 14.93 -0.61
C ALA A 65 -0.19 15.54 -2.00
N ALA A 66 -0.98 14.85 -2.82
CA ALA A 66 -1.41 15.35 -4.13
C ALA A 66 -2.18 16.68 -4.03
N GLY A 67 -3.02 16.83 -3.01
CA GLY A 67 -3.78 18.08 -2.79
C GLY A 67 -2.94 19.24 -2.29
N ARG A 68 -1.76 19.00 -1.70
CA ARG A 68 -0.88 20.05 -1.11
C ARG A 68 0.32 20.44 -1.97
N GLN A 69 0.65 19.65 -2.98
CA GLN A 69 1.77 19.96 -3.88
C GLN A 69 1.51 21.28 -4.64
N SER A 70 2.60 21.96 -5.05
CA SER A 70 2.55 23.26 -5.73
C SER A 70 3.01 23.24 -7.18
N VAL A 71 3.32 22.05 -7.72
CA VAL A 71 3.86 21.88 -9.09
C VAL A 71 2.77 22.05 -10.16
N MET A 72 1.53 21.63 -9.80
CA MET A 72 0.37 21.72 -10.70
C MET A 72 -0.91 22.04 -9.91
N PRO A 73 -2.01 22.46 -10.57
CA PRO A 73 -3.29 22.66 -9.89
C PRO A 73 -3.73 21.42 -9.10
N ALA A 74 -4.16 21.60 -7.85
CA ALA A 74 -4.51 20.50 -6.94
C ALA A 74 -5.51 19.52 -7.55
N GLY A 75 -6.50 20.02 -8.32
CA GLY A 75 -7.47 19.17 -9.01
C GLY A 75 -6.84 18.22 -10.02
N LEU A 76 -5.84 18.66 -10.78
CA LEU A 76 -5.11 17.82 -11.74
C LEU A 76 -4.23 16.79 -11.01
N ALA A 77 -3.58 17.16 -9.92
CA ALA A 77 -2.78 16.25 -9.12
C ALA A 77 -3.64 15.13 -8.52
N VAL A 78 -4.78 15.47 -7.93
CA VAL A 78 -5.74 14.49 -7.39
C VAL A 78 -6.30 13.60 -8.51
N ALA A 79 -6.65 14.16 -9.66
CA ALA A 79 -7.12 13.41 -10.82
C ALA A 79 -6.06 12.40 -11.31
N SER A 80 -4.79 12.80 -11.37
CA SER A 80 -3.68 11.92 -11.78
C SER A 80 -3.52 10.73 -10.83
N VAL A 81 -3.56 10.97 -9.51
CA VAL A 81 -3.51 9.91 -8.49
C VAL A 81 -4.72 8.98 -8.62
N THR A 82 -5.91 9.54 -8.81
CA THR A 82 -7.15 8.77 -8.98
C THR A 82 -7.08 7.88 -10.22
N THR A 83 -6.67 8.43 -11.37
CA THR A 83 -6.54 7.68 -12.62
C THR A 83 -5.52 6.54 -12.49
N THR A 84 -4.35 6.83 -11.90
CA THR A 84 -3.32 5.80 -11.65
C THR A 84 -3.83 4.72 -10.70
N GLY A 85 -4.56 5.10 -9.65
CA GLY A 85 -5.16 4.16 -8.71
C GLY A 85 -6.19 3.25 -9.37
N TYR A 86 -7.08 3.78 -10.19
CA TYR A 86 -8.06 2.98 -10.95
C TYR A 86 -7.38 2.08 -11.99
N ALA A 87 -6.36 2.58 -12.69
CA ALA A 87 -5.55 1.75 -13.58
C ALA A 87 -4.94 0.56 -12.83
N GLY A 88 -4.42 0.79 -11.62
CA GLY A 88 -3.89 -0.27 -10.76
C GLY A 88 -4.96 -1.30 -10.34
N ILE A 89 -6.19 -0.85 -10.03
CA ILE A 89 -7.31 -1.75 -9.68
C ILE A 89 -7.73 -2.62 -10.87
N LEU A 90 -7.68 -2.09 -12.10
CA LEU A 90 -8.03 -2.84 -13.30
C LEU A 90 -6.92 -3.78 -13.75
N VAL A 91 -5.68 -3.30 -13.76
CA VAL A 91 -4.53 -4.05 -14.26
C VAL A 91 -3.99 -5.03 -13.21
N GLY A 92 -4.08 -4.70 -11.92
CA GLY A 92 -3.53 -5.50 -10.83
C GLY A 92 -3.99 -6.94 -10.83
N PRO A 93 -5.30 -7.23 -10.79
CA PRO A 93 -5.80 -8.61 -10.84
C PRO A 93 -5.38 -9.37 -12.10
N ALA A 94 -5.34 -8.68 -13.24
CA ALA A 94 -4.90 -9.29 -14.51
C ALA A 94 -3.41 -9.68 -14.44
N LEU A 95 -2.54 -8.81 -13.93
CA LEU A 95 -1.11 -9.11 -13.75
C LEU A 95 -0.91 -10.29 -12.80
N VAL A 96 -1.64 -10.32 -11.68
CA VAL A 96 -1.58 -11.45 -10.73
C VAL A 96 -2.04 -12.74 -11.42
N GLY A 97 -3.16 -12.70 -12.15
CA GLY A 97 -3.70 -13.84 -12.89
C GLY A 97 -2.71 -14.38 -13.93
N PHE A 98 -2.18 -13.53 -14.80
CA PHE A 98 -1.17 -13.92 -15.80
C PHE A 98 0.10 -14.49 -15.17
N THR A 99 0.59 -13.87 -14.10
CA THR A 99 1.79 -14.37 -13.42
C THR A 99 1.52 -15.72 -12.75
N ALA A 100 0.34 -15.89 -12.17
CA ALA A 100 -0.05 -17.14 -11.51
C ALA A 100 -0.25 -18.28 -12.53
N ASP A 101 -0.79 -17.98 -13.70
CA ASP A 101 -0.98 -18.95 -14.79
C ASP A 101 0.37 -19.39 -15.39
N ALA A 102 1.28 -18.44 -15.59
CA ALA A 102 2.63 -18.70 -16.12
C ALA A 102 3.57 -19.40 -15.11
N THR A 103 3.31 -19.29 -13.81
CA THR A 103 4.18 -19.81 -12.74
C THR A 103 3.36 -20.51 -11.67
N THR A 104 3.11 -19.85 -10.55
CA THR A 104 2.25 -20.29 -9.46
C THR A 104 1.62 -19.08 -8.76
N LEU A 105 0.50 -19.29 -8.07
CA LEU A 105 -0.16 -18.24 -7.30
C LEU A 105 0.75 -17.65 -6.20
N PRO A 106 1.49 -18.43 -5.40
CA PRO A 106 2.45 -17.90 -4.45
C PRO A 106 3.52 -16.99 -5.09
N THR A 107 4.03 -17.37 -6.27
CA THR A 107 5.02 -16.54 -7.01
C THR A 107 4.43 -15.19 -7.40
N ALA A 108 3.18 -15.15 -7.87
CA ALA A 108 2.49 -13.91 -8.21
C ALA A 108 2.35 -12.98 -6.98
N PHE A 109 2.07 -13.53 -5.81
CA PHE A 109 2.01 -12.75 -4.57
C PHE A 109 3.39 -12.30 -4.08
N TRP A 110 4.46 -13.05 -4.32
CA TRP A 110 5.82 -12.59 -4.06
C TRP A 110 6.20 -11.40 -4.94
N VAL A 111 5.81 -11.41 -6.22
CA VAL A 111 5.98 -10.26 -7.11
C VAL A 111 5.25 -9.03 -6.56
N LEU A 112 4.01 -9.20 -6.07
CA LEU A 112 3.26 -8.13 -5.41
C LEU A 112 3.97 -7.60 -4.16
N ALA A 113 4.53 -8.49 -3.31
CA ALA A 113 5.28 -8.09 -2.13
C ALA A 113 6.51 -7.24 -2.49
N VAL A 114 7.23 -7.61 -3.55
CA VAL A 114 8.37 -6.84 -4.07
C VAL A 114 7.91 -5.47 -4.61
N LEU A 115 6.80 -5.42 -5.35
CA LEU A 115 6.24 -4.16 -5.83
C LEU A 115 5.81 -3.24 -4.68
N MET A 116 5.35 -3.79 -3.56
CA MET A 116 5.03 -3.01 -2.36
C MET A 116 6.25 -2.32 -1.75
N ALA A 117 7.47 -2.78 -2.03
CA ALA A 117 8.69 -2.10 -1.60
C ALA A 117 8.85 -0.70 -2.21
N ILE A 118 8.18 -0.42 -3.33
CA ILE A 118 8.14 0.92 -3.94
C ILE A 118 7.58 1.94 -2.95
N VAL A 119 6.59 1.56 -2.13
CA VAL A 119 5.94 2.47 -1.17
C VAL A 119 6.93 3.05 -0.15
N PRO A 120 7.66 2.26 0.65
CA PRO A 120 8.62 2.82 1.59
C PRO A 120 9.81 3.51 0.89
N LEU A 121 10.22 3.03 -0.29
CA LEU A 121 11.32 3.64 -1.06
C LEU A 121 10.95 5.03 -1.58
N THR A 122 9.71 5.22 -2.03
CA THR A 122 9.22 6.50 -2.56
C THR A 122 8.64 7.42 -1.47
N ALA A 123 8.50 6.96 -0.24
CA ALA A 123 7.91 7.71 0.86
C ALA A 123 8.55 9.09 1.06
N ARG A 124 9.86 9.21 0.90
CA ARG A 124 10.57 10.51 1.00
C ARG A 124 10.13 11.52 -0.06
N TYR A 125 9.88 11.05 -1.28
CA TYR A 125 9.44 11.94 -2.37
C TYR A 125 8.01 12.39 -2.15
N VAL A 126 7.12 11.47 -1.77
CA VAL A 126 5.69 11.76 -1.51
C VAL A 126 5.50 12.72 -0.34
N THR A 127 6.35 12.68 0.68
CA THR A 127 6.18 13.50 1.89
C THR A 127 6.95 14.82 1.87
N ARG A 128 7.82 15.04 0.88
CA ARG A 128 8.54 16.30 0.69
C ARG A 128 7.80 17.30 -0.21
N ILE A 129 6.76 16.82 -0.88
CA ILE A 129 5.86 17.62 -1.70
C ILE A 129 4.79 18.26 -0.80
#